data_082e71b8611e8fe7d231f79f86818947
#
_entry.id   082e71b8611e8fe7d231f79f86818947
#
_cell.length_a   1.000
_cell.length_b   1.000
_cell.length_c   1.000
_cell.angle_alpha   90.00
_cell.angle_beta   90.00
_cell.angle_gamma   90.00
#
_symmetry.space_group_name_H-M   'P 1'
#
loop_
_entity.id
_entity.type
_entity.pdbx_description
1 polymer ?
#
loop_
_entity_poly.entity_id
_entity_poly.type
_entity_poly.pdbx_seq_one_letter_code
_entity_poly.pdbx_strand_id
1 'polypeptide(L)'
;MQKALISIDYTYDFVADDGKLTAGKPAQAISDAIYEATKCAFDRGDYIFFAIDAHDPGDNFHPETKLFPPHNIIGTSGRDLFGPLNDFYQQHKDDSHVFWMDKRHYSSFSGTDLDIRLRERGINTVILTGVLTDICVLHTAVDAYNLGYHIEVVEPAVASLTPENHQFTLAHFKNTLGATLVDAELNEIENS
;
A
#
# COMPACT_ATOMS: atom_id res chain seq x y z
N MET A 1 -7.23 20.37 1.61
CA MET A 1 -6.56 20.04 0.33
C MET A 1 -6.70 18.55 0.19
N GLN A 2 -7.11 18.04 -0.98
CA GLN A 2 -7.28 16.60 -1.20
C GLN A 2 -5.95 15.89 -1.15
N LYS A 3 -5.94 14.67 -0.60
CA LYS A 3 -4.80 13.77 -0.51
C LYS A 3 -5.05 12.52 -1.36
N ALA A 4 -4.08 11.63 -1.44
CA ALA A 4 -4.28 10.30 -1.99
C ALA A 4 -3.85 9.23 -1.00
N LEU A 5 -4.73 8.30 -0.67
CA LEU A 5 -4.36 7.08 0.03
C LEU A 5 -3.93 6.04 -1.00
N ILE A 6 -2.74 5.49 -0.79
CA ILE A 6 -2.17 4.42 -1.60
C ILE A 6 -2.16 3.16 -0.75
N SER A 7 -3.07 2.24 -1.07
CA SER A 7 -3.15 0.91 -0.45
C SER A 7 -2.28 -0.05 -1.25
N ILE A 8 -1.22 -0.54 -0.62
CA ILE A 8 -0.13 -1.24 -1.28
C ILE A 8 -0.22 -2.74 -0.97
N ASP A 9 -0.43 -3.55 -2.00
CA ASP A 9 -0.27 -5.01 -1.98
C ASP A 9 -1.07 -5.78 -0.92
N TYR A 10 -2.18 -5.26 -0.42
CA TYR A 10 -3.00 -5.96 0.56
C TYR A 10 -3.92 -6.99 -0.12
N THR A 11 -3.29 -8.01 -0.70
CA THR A 11 -3.93 -9.04 -1.53
C THR A 11 -4.06 -10.37 -0.83
N TYR A 12 -4.88 -11.26 -1.42
CA TYR A 12 -5.07 -12.63 -0.94
C TYR A 12 -3.73 -13.38 -0.83
N ASP A 13 -2.89 -13.31 -1.88
CA ASP A 13 -1.60 -14.01 -1.90
C ASP A 13 -0.63 -13.53 -0.81
N PHE A 14 -0.72 -12.27 -0.39
CA PHE A 14 0.15 -11.73 0.67
C PHE A 14 -0.43 -11.84 2.07
N VAL A 15 -1.74 -12.10 2.24
CA VAL A 15 -2.40 -12.00 3.56
C VAL A 15 -3.05 -13.30 4.01
N ALA A 16 -3.68 -14.06 3.10
CA ALA A 16 -4.40 -15.29 3.45
C ALA A 16 -3.45 -16.39 3.94
N ASP A 17 -3.95 -17.28 4.80
CA ASP A 17 -3.14 -18.41 5.34
C ASP A 17 -2.61 -19.31 4.21
N ASP A 18 -3.36 -19.49 3.13
CA ASP A 18 -2.99 -20.27 1.94
C ASP A 18 -2.52 -19.40 0.76
N GLY A 19 -2.28 -18.11 0.99
CA GLY A 19 -1.70 -17.19 0.01
C GLY A 19 -0.30 -17.63 -0.43
N LYS A 20 0.03 -17.40 -1.69
CA LYS A 20 1.26 -17.93 -2.31
C LYS A 20 2.55 -17.34 -1.74
N LEU A 21 2.49 -16.14 -1.17
CA LEU A 21 3.61 -15.48 -0.50
C LEU A 21 3.10 -14.75 0.76
N THR A 22 2.40 -15.49 1.60
CA THR A 22 1.71 -14.91 2.77
C THR A 22 2.67 -14.35 3.81
N ALA A 23 2.37 -13.15 4.30
CA ALA A 23 2.98 -12.55 5.48
C ALA A 23 2.28 -13.01 6.79
N GLY A 24 1.19 -13.77 6.68
CA GLY A 24 0.50 -14.43 7.80
C GLY A 24 -0.09 -13.47 8.82
N LYS A 25 0.03 -13.83 10.10
CA LYS A 25 -0.63 -13.12 11.21
C LYS A 25 -0.35 -11.62 11.29
N PRO A 26 0.88 -11.11 11.07
CA PRO A 26 1.13 -9.68 11.07
C PRO A 26 0.27 -8.93 10.03
N ALA A 27 0.19 -9.45 8.80
CA ALA A 27 -0.62 -8.85 7.75
C ALA A 27 -2.13 -8.98 8.02
N GLN A 28 -2.57 -10.11 8.58
CA GLN A 28 -3.97 -10.30 8.94
C GLN A 28 -4.43 -9.35 10.06
N ALA A 29 -3.53 -9.04 10.99
CA ALA A 29 -3.84 -8.19 12.14
C ALA A 29 -4.19 -6.74 11.77
N ILE A 30 -3.76 -6.25 10.61
CA ILE A 30 -4.05 -4.89 10.15
C ILE A 30 -5.34 -4.76 9.34
N SER A 31 -6.10 -5.84 9.16
CA SER A 31 -7.27 -5.89 8.26
C SER A 31 -8.31 -4.81 8.55
N ASP A 32 -8.66 -4.62 9.81
CA ASP A 32 -9.65 -3.62 10.19
C ASP A 32 -9.10 -2.19 10.03
N ALA A 33 -7.84 -1.99 10.45
CA ALA A 33 -7.21 -0.67 10.38
C ALA A 33 -7.01 -0.18 8.94
N ILE A 34 -6.64 -1.07 8.00
CA ILE A 34 -6.47 -0.69 6.59
C ILE A 34 -7.82 -0.38 5.93
N TYR A 35 -8.88 -1.11 6.30
CA TYR A 35 -10.23 -0.81 5.85
C TYR A 35 -10.71 0.54 6.38
N GLU A 36 -10.58 0.80 7.70
CA GLU A 36 -11.00 2.06 8.33
C GLU A 36 -10.24 3.26 7.75
N ALA A 37 -8.94 3.16 7.57
CA ALA A 37 -8.14 4.23 6.97
C ALA A 37 -8.59 4.53 5.53
N THR A 38 -8.84 3.49 4.74
CA THR A 38 -9.31 3.63 3.35
C THR A 38 -10.69 4.28 3.30
N LYS A 39 -11.60 3.82 4.17
CA LYS A 39 -12.94 4.39 4.29
C LYS A 39 -12.89 5.84 4.75
N CYS A 40 -12.08 6.15 5.75
CA CYS A 40 -11.93 7.52 6.27
C CYS A 40 -11.40 8.48 5.19
N ALA A 41 -10.39 8.08 4.42
CA ALA A 41 -9.88 8.87 3.30
C ALA A 41 -10.96 9.09 2.23
N PHE A 42 -11.67 8.04 1.85
CA PHE A 42 -12.75 8.12 0.87
C PHE A 42 -13.87 9.06 1.31
N ASP A 43 -14.34 8.93 2.56
CA ASP A 43 -15.42 9.78 3.13
C ASP A 43 -14.99 11.27 3.22
N ARG A 44 -13.68 11.55 3.32
CA ARG A 44 -13.12 12.92 3.26
C ARG A 44 -13.03 13.47 1.83
N GLY A 45 -13.31 12.65 0.82
CA GLY A 45 -13.19 13.00 -0.60
C GLY A 45 -11.75 12.92 -1.12
N ASP A 46 -10.86 12.20 -0.44
CA ASP A 46 -9.51 11.90 -0.92
C ASP A 46 -9.55 10.84 -2.03
N TYR A 47 -8.50 10.74 -2.80
CA TYR A 47 -8.36 9.72 -3.83
C TYR A 47 -7.78 8.43 -3.25
N ILE A 48 -8.28 7.29 -3.74
CA ILE A 48 -7.83 5.96 -3.31
C ILE A 48 -7.15 5.25 -4.49
N PHE A 49 -5.90 4.86 -4.30
CA PHE A 49 -5.15 4.06 -5.27
C PHE A 49 -4.82 2.69 -4.66
N PHE A 50 -5.36 1.64 -5.26
CA PHE A 50 -4.94 0.27 -4.97
C PHE A 50 -3.77 -0.07 -5.87
N ALA A 51 -2.55 0.05 -5.36
CA ALA A 51 -1.31 -0.23 -6.09
C ALA A 51 -0.91 -1.69 -5.84
N ILE A 52 -1.21 -2.55 -6.80
CA ILE A 52 -1.19 -4.00 -6.61
C ILE A 52 -0.14 -4.63 -7.52
N ASP A 53 0.71 -5.42 -6.90
CA ASP A 53 1.74 -6.20 -7.56
C ASP A 53 1.16 -7.09 -8.67
N ALA A 54 1.85 -7.15 -9.81
CA ALA A 54 1.33 -7.77 -11.01
C ALA A 54 2.43 -8.56 -11.75
N HIS A 55 2.32 -9.88 -11.69
CA HIS A 55 3.24 -10.79 -12.36
C HIS A 55 2.55 -11.46 -13.57
N ASP A 56 3.24 -11.44 -14.72
CA ASP A 56 2.79 -12.20 -15.87
C ASP A 56 3.04 -13.71 -15.67
N PRO A 57 2.10 -14.58 -16.10
CA PRO A 57 2.32 -16.01 -15.99
C PRO A 57 3.58 -16.45 -16.74
N GLY A 58 4.51 -17.10 -16.01
CA GLY A 58 5.73 -17.64 -16.59
C GLY A 58 6.81 -16.62 -16.98
N ASP A 59 6.72 -15.38 -16.51
CA ASP A 59 7.76 -14.38 -16.74
C ASP A 59 9.03 -14.72 -15.96
N ASN A 60 10.08 -15.12 -16.69
CA ASN A 60 11.39 -15.45 -16.14
C ASN A 60 12.32 -14.23 -16.00
N PHE A 61 11.89 -13.06 -16.42
CA PHE A 61 12.68 -11.83 -16.44
C PHE A 61 12.30 -10.85 -15.31
N HIS A 62 11.15 -11.07 -14.66
CA HIS A 62 10.78 -10.27 -13.51
C HIS A 62 11.82 -10.43 -12.40
N PRO A 63 12.26 -9.35 -11.74
CA PRO A 63 13.34 -9.40 -10.73
C PRO A 63 13.00 -10.34 -9.56
N GLU A 64 11.74 -10.45 -9.17
CA GLU A 64 11.30 -11.29 -8.06
C GLU A 64 11.19 -12.78 -8.38
N THR A 65 11.19 -13.17 -9.66
CA THR A 65 11.07 -14.58 -10.07
C THR A 65 12.18 -15.48 -9.49
N LYS A 66 13.34 -14.88 -9.18
CA LYS A 66 14.47 -15.61 -8.56
C LYS A 66 14.47 -15.54 -7.04
N LEU A 67 13.64 -14.72 -6.44
CA LEU A 67 13.62 -14.44 -5.01
C LEU A 67 12.46 -15.13 -4.31
N PHE A 68 11.30 -15.23 -4.99
CA PHE A 68 10.04 -15.66 -4.38
C PHE A 68 9.31 -16.67 -5.28
N PRO A 69 8.41 -17.50 -4.70
CA PRO A 69 7.50 -18.32 -5.49
C PRO A 69 6.54 -17.42 -6.31
N PRO A 70 5.95 -17.96 -7.40
CA PRO A 70 4.95 -17.23 -8.17
C PRO A 70 3.78 -16.78 -7.29
N HIS A 71 3.49 -15.49 -7.30
CA HIS A 71 2.43 -14.84 -6.53
C HIS A 71 1.84 -13.68 -7.32
N ASN A 72 0.69 -13.19 -6.92
CA ASN A 72 -0.02 -12.08 -7.56
C ASN A 72 -0.04 -12.17 -9.10
N ILE A 73 -0.27 -13.39 -9.60
CA ILE A 73 -0.31 -13.65 -11.05
C ILE A 73 -1.55 -12.99 -11.66
N ILE A 74 -1.36 -12.22 -12.72
CA ILE A 74 -2.44 -11.57 -13.47
C ILE A 74 -3.48 -12.59 -13.90
N GLY A 75 -4.76 -12.28 -13.65
CA GLY A 75 -5.89 -13.15 -13.98
C GLY A 75 -6.21 -14.21 -12.92
N THR A 76 -5.54 -14.22 -11.77
CA THR A 76 -5.86 -15.12 -10.65
C THR A 76 -6.46 -14.36 -9.47
N SER A 77 -7.21 -15.08 -8.62
CA SER A 77 -7.77 -14.54 -7.37
C SER A 77 -6.72 -14.22 -6.30
N GLY A 78 -5.46 -14.64 -6.49
CA GLY A 78 -4.36 -14.25 -5.61
C GLY A 78 -4.16 -12.75 -5.52
N ARG A 79 -4.58 -12.01 -6.56
CA ARG A 79 -4.53 -10.54 -6.62
C ARG A 79 -5.78 -9.84 -6.10
N ASP A 80 -6.83 -10.57 -5.74
CA ASP A 80 -8.00 -9.94 -5.11
C ASP A 80 -7.57 -9.32 -3.78
N LEU A 81 -8.15 -8.18 -3.44
CA LEU A 81 -7.89 -7.57 -2.13
C LEU A 81 -8.38 -8.49 -1.01
N PHE A 82 -7.74 -8.43 0.14
CA PHE A 82 -8.08 -9.29 1.26
C PHE A 82 -9.13 -8.66 2.19
N GLY A 83 -10.07 -9.49 2.66
CA GLY A 83 -11.02 -9.15 3.71
C GLY A 83 -11.95 -7.96 3.39
N PRO A 84 -12.30 -7.12 4.38
CA PRO A 84 -13.22 -6.00 4.21
C PRO A 84 -12.77 -4.98 3.15
N LEU A 85 -11.46 -4.90 2.90
CA LEU A 85 -10.93 -4.01 1.87
C LEU A 85 -11.39 -4.43 0.47
N ASN A 86 -11.56 -5.73 0.21
CA ASN A 86 -12.11 -6.21 -1.06
C ASN A 86 -13.56 -5.80 -1.22
N ASP A 87 -14.37 -5.91 -0.17
CA ASP A 87 -15.77 -5.50 -0.21
C ASP A 87 -15.89 -4.00 -0.50
N PHE A 88 -15.05 -3.18 0.15
CA PHE A 88 -14.96 -1.76 -0.15
C PHE A 88 -14.64 -1.52 -1.63
N TYR A 89 -13.61 -2.17 -2.17
CA TYR A 89 -13.23 -2.00 -3.57
C TYR A 89 -14.36 -2.40 -4.51
N GLN A 90 -14.99 -3.56 -4.31
CA GLN A 90 -16.09 -4.01 -5.18
C GLN A 90 -17.27 -3.04 -5.17
N GLN A 91 -17.53 -2.39 -4.03
CA GLN A 91 -18.59 -1.40 -3.90
C GLN A 91 -18.26 -0.07 -4.60
N HIS A 92 -16.99 0.34 -4.61
CA HIS A 92 -16.56 1.68 -5.02
C HIS A 92 -15.66 1.73 -6.26
N LYS A 93 -15.36 0.60 -6.90
CA LYS A 93 -14.42 0.51 -8.04
C LYS A 93 -14.78 1.36 -9.26
N ASP A 94 -16.04 1.74 -9.39
CA ASP A 94 -16.53 2.57 -10.49
C ASP A 94 -16.62 4.06 -10.07
N ASP A 95 -16.22 4.42 -8.85
CA ASP A 95 -16.15 5.80 -8.38
C ASP A 95 -14.92 6.51 -8.99
N SER A 96 -15.10 7.78 -9.33
CA SER A 96 -14.07 8.62 -9.95
C SER A 96 -12.86 8.90 -9.05
N HIS A 97 -12.95 8.61 -7.75
CA HIS A 97 -11.88 8.75 -6.77
C HIS A 97 -11.14 7.43 -6.47
N VAL A 98 -11.58 6.29 -7.04
CA VAL A 98 -11.03 4.98 -6.74
C VAL A 98 -10.33 4.40 -7.98
N PHE A 99 -9.06 4.03 -7.82
CA PHE A 99 -8.22 3.55 -8.91
C PHE A 99 -7.57 2.22 -8.54
N TRP A 100 -7.62 1.28 -9.48
CA TRP A 100 -6.76 0.10 -9.46
C TRP A 100 -5.55 0.36 -10.34
N MET A 101 -4.36 0.00 -9.85
CA MET A 101 -3.12 0.20 -10.57
C MET A 101 -2.19 -1.00 -10.41
N ASP A 102 -1.81 -1.57 -11.53
CA ASP A 102 -0.82 -2.63 -11.56
C ASP A 102 0.59 -2.05 -11.42
N LYS A 103 1.40 -2.61 -10.54
CA LYS A 103 2.81 -2.30 -10.41
C LYS A 103 3.66 -3.56 -10.60
N ARG A 104 4.89 -3.41 -11.09
CA ARG A 104 5.82 -4.52 -11.34
C ARG A 104 7.06 -4.46 -10.46
N HIS A 105 7.16 -3.46 -9.61
CA HIS A 105 8.29 -3.24 -8.70
C HIS A 105 7.76 -2.93 -7.31
N TYR A 106 8.62 -2.96 -6.30
CA TYR A 106 8.20 -2.70 -4.92
C TYR A 106 7.53 -1.33 -4.77
N SER A 107 8.15 -0.28 -5.35
CA SER A 107 7.57 1.05 -5.31
C SER A 107 6.35 1.19 -6.21
N SER A 108 5.29 1.79 -5.69
CA SER A 108 4.09 2.16 -6.44
C SER A 108 4.33 3.24 -7.50
N PHE A 109 5.45 3.95 -7.44
CA PHE A 109 5.82 4.95 -8.45
C PHE A 109 6.65 4.37 -9.59
N SER A 110 7.37 3.28 -9.34
CA SER A 110 8.34 2.75 -10.30
C SER A 110 7.67 2.08 -11.49
N GLY A 111 7.75 2.72 -12.66
CA GLY A 111 7.20 2.21 -13.91
C GLY A 111 5.68 2.29 -14.03
N THR A 112 5.02 3.09 -13.18
CA THR A 112 3.57 3.33 -13.20
C THR A 112 3.27 4.77 -13.60
N ASP A 113 2.01 5.09 -13.78
CA ASP A 113 1.53 6.45 -14.02
C ASP A 113 1.06 7.17 -12.73
N LEU A 114 1.41 6.66 -11.54
CA LEU A 114 0.94 7.22 -10.27
C LEU A 114 1.31 8.70 -10.11
N ASP A 115 2.58 9.06 -10.31
CA ASP A 115 3.04 10.46 -10.18
C ASP A 115 2.28 11.38 -11.15
N ILE A 116 2.07 10.94 -12.39
CA ILE A 116 1.31 11.69 -13.39
C ILE A 116 -0.11 11.96 -12.88
N ARG A 117 -0.82 10.92 -12.42
CA ARG A 117 -2.19 11.03 -11.93
C ARG A 117 -2.31 11.94 -10.70
N LEU A 118 -1.35 11.85 -9.78
CA LEU A 118 -1.32 12.71 -8.59
C LEU A 118 -1.10 14.18 -8.98
N ARG A 119 -0.15 14.47 -9.88
CA ARG A 119 0.14 15.83 -10.36
C ARG A 119 -1.03 16.45 -11.10
N GLU A 120 -1.69 15.69 -11.98
CA GLU A 120 -2.90 16.15 -12.70
C GLU A 120 -4.01 16.63 -11.76
N ARG A 121 -4.07 16.07 -10.53
CA ARG A 121 -5.06 16.39 -9.50
C ARG A 121 -4.58 17.40 -8.47
N GLY A 122 -3.36 17.91 -8.64
CA GLY A 122 -2.75 18.84 -7.68
C GLY A 122 -2.48 18.25 -6.31
N ILE A 123 -2.36 16.92 -6.23
CA ILE A 123 -2.10 16.20 -4.98
C ILE A 123 -0.62 16.31 -4.66
N ASN A 124 -0.31 16.69 -3.42
CA ASN A 124 1.06 16.79 -2.90
C ASN A 124 1.28 16.02 -1.60
N THR A 125 0.26 15.32 -1.10
CA THR A 125 0.33 14.49 0.11
C THR A 125 -0.18 13.10 -0.21
N VAL A 126 0.62 12.09 0.11
CA VAL A 126 0.25 10.68 0.00
C VAL A 126 0.14 10.04 1.37
N ILE A 127 -0.89 9.21 1.54
CA ILE A 127 -1.15 8.43 2.75
C ILE A 127 -0.87 6.97 2.39
N LEU A 128 0.05 6.31 3.11
CA LEU A 128 0.50 4.96 2.77
C LEU A 128 -0.06 3.92 3.74
N THR A 129 -0.60 2.85 3.18
CA THR A 129 -1.08 1.66 3.89
C THR A 129 -0.62 0.39 3.16
N GLY A 130 -0.69 -0.77 3.82
CA GLY A 130 -0.46 -2.07 3.18
C GLY A 130 0.78 -2.81 3.63
N VAL A 131 1.30 -3.67 2.78
CA VAL A 131 2.38 -4.63 3.10
C VAL A 131 3.45 -4.68 2.00
N LEU A 132 4.71 -5.02 2.36
CA LEU A 132 5.25 -5.01 3.72
C LEU A 132 5.81 -3.65 4.06
N THR A 133 5.77 -3.27 5.34
CA THR A 133 6.28 -1.96 5.82
C THR A 133 7.70 -1.69 5.31
N ASP A 134 8.59 -2.68 5.40
CA ASP A 134 10.02 -2.61 5.08
C ASP A 134 10.35 -2.94 3.62
N ILE A 135 9.36 -3.23 2.77
CA ILE A 135 9.58 -3.53 1.35
C ILE A 135 8.76 -2.56 0.49
N CYS A 136 7.55 -2.94 0.07
CA CYS A 136 6.78 -2.14 -0.90
C CYS A 136 6.37 -0.78 -0.35
N VAL A 137 5.99 -0.71 0.94
CA VAL A 137 5.65 0.58 1.57
C VAL A 137 6.88 1.46 1.70
N LEU A 138 8.02 0.91 2.15
CA LEU A 138 9.29 1.65 2.26
C LEU A 138 9.74 2.21 0.91
N HIS A 139 9.79 1.36 -0.12
CA HIS A 139 10.25 1.82 -1.45
C HIS A 139 9.31 2.85 -2.05
N THR A 140 8.00 2.73 -1.83
CA THR A 140 7.02 3.75 -2.23
C THR A 140 7.25 5.07 -1.47
N ALA A 141 7.52 5.02 -0.16
CA ALA A 141 7.80 6.20 0.63
C ALA A 141 9.11 6.91 0.20
N VAL A 142 10.16 6.14 -0.13
CA VAL A 142 11.43 6.69 -0.65
C VAL A 142 11.21 7.41 -1.97
N ASP A 143 10.47 6.82 -2.90
CA ASP A 143 10.19 7.48 -4.17
C ASP A 143 9.28 8.70 -3.97
N ALA A 144 8.26 8.64 -3.10
CA ALA A 144 7.44 9.79 -2.74
C ALA A 144 8.29 10.95 -2.20
N TYR A 145 9.24 10.66 -1.30
CA TYR A 145 10.20 11.63 -0.78
C TYR A 145 11.03 12.27 -1.89
N ASN A 146 11.61 11.45 -2.77
CA ASN A 146 12.44 11.93 -3.88
C ASN A 146 11.65 12.78 -4.89
N LEU A 147 10.35 12.50 -5.05
CA LEU A 147 9.42 13.25 -5.92
C LEU A 147 8.83 14.50 -5.23
N GLY A 148 9.13 14.72 -3.93
CA GLY A 148 8.72 15.91 -3.19
C GLY A 148 7.30 15.88 -2.65
N TYR A 149 6.74 14.68 -2.42
CA TYR A 149 5.46 14.52 -1.73
C TYR A 149 5.62 14.65 -0.22
N HIS A 150 4.60 15.20 0.44
CA HIS A 150 4.41 14.98 1.86
C HIS A 150 3.90 13.56 2.08
N ILE A 151 4.44 12.89 3.10
CA ILE A 151 4.16 11.47 3.35
C ILE A 151 3.48 11.33 4.71
N GLU A 152 2.33 10.67 4.71
CA GLU A 152 1.67 10.18 5.90
C GLU A 152 1.68 8.65 5.84
N VAL A 153 1.98 7.98 6.95
CA VAL A 153 1.94 6.52 7.05
C VAL A 153 0.95 6.16 8.13
N VAL A 154 -0.04 5.34 7.79
CA VAL A 154 -1.02 4.85 8.76
C VAL A 154 -0.38 3.72 9.55
N GLU A 155 0.18 4.03 10.72
CA GLU A 155 0.96 3.09 11.52
C GLU A 155 0.22 1.78 11.79
N PRO A 156 -1.07 1.76 12.24
CA PRO A 156 -1.80 0.52 12.46
C PRO A 156 -2.23 -0.21 11.18
N ALA A 157 -2.05 0.39 10.00
CA ALA A 157 -2.45 -0.17 8.70
C ALA A 157 -1.26 -0.56 7.82
N VAL A 158 -0.08 -0.73 8.40
CA VAL A 158 1.11 -1.30 7.74
C VAL A 158 1.68 -2.43 8.60
N ALA A 159 2.23 -3.46 7.98
CA ALA A 159 2.80 -4.60 8.68
C ALA A 159 4.04 -5.14 7.98
N SER A 160 4.96 -5.72 8.75
CA SER A 160 6.13 -6.46 8.28
C SER A 160 6.14 -7.88 8.84
N LEU A 161 7.04 -8.72 8.33
CA LEU A 161 7.19 -10.11 8.81
C LEU A 161 7.69 -10.20 10.25
N THR A 162 8.50 -9.22 10.68
CA THR A 162 9.05 -9.18 12.03
C THR A 162 8.82 -7.83 12.70
N PRO A 163 8.63 -7.81 14.03
CA PRO A 163 8.50 -6.55 14.77
C PRO A 163 9.73 -5.65 14.62
N GLU A 164 10.93 -6.21 14.54
CA GLU A 164 12.19 -5.48 14.43
C GLU A 164 12.25 -4.68 13.12
N ASN A 165 11.95 -5.34 12.00
CA ASN A 165 11.91 -4.68 10.69
C ASN A 165 10.84 -3.59 10.65
N HIS A 166 9.66 -3.89 11.20
CA HIS A 166 8.56 -2.94 11.28
C HIS A 166 8.96 -1.68 12.04
N GLN A 167 9.46 -1.82 13.27
CA GLN A 167 9.86 -0.70 14.12
C GLN A 167 11.01 0.10 13.53
N PHE A 168 12.03 -0.58 12.96
CA PHE A 168 13.13 0.09 12.27
C PHE A 168 12.60 0.96 11.12
N THR A 169 11.66 0.44 10.34
CA THR A 169 11.13 1.14 9.18
C THR A 169 10.23 2.31 9.58
N LEU A 170 9.40 2.16 10.61
CA LEU A 170 8.61 3.29 11.15
C LEU A 170 9.53 4.43 11.61
N ALA A 171 10.61 4.10 12.32
CA ALA A 171 11.62 5.10 12.71
C ALA A 171 12.30 5.73 11.47
N HIS A 172 12.57 4.96 10.41
CA HIS A 172 13.13 5.46 9.16
C HIS A 172 12.18 6.44 8.45
N PHE A 173 10.90 6.10 8.34
CA PHE A 173 9.89 7.01 7.78
C PHE A 173 9.93 8.37 8.47
N LYS A 174 9.90 8.37 9.77
CA LYS A 174 9.87 9.59 10.58
C LYS A 174 11.17 10.36 10.51
N ASN A 175 12.29 9.70 10.83
CA ASN A 175 13.57 10.38 11.09
C ASN A 175 14.36 10.68 9.80
N THR A 176 14.10 9.93 8.71
CA THR A 176 14.87 10.04 7.46
C THR A 176 14.04 10.65 6.34
N LEU A 177 12.78 10.24 6.21
CA LEU A 177 11.90 10.72 5.14
C LEU A 177 10.98 11.88 5.57
N GLY A 178 10.98 12.24 6.86
CA GLY A 178 10.13 13.30 7.39
C GLY A 178 8.63 12.98 7.31
N ALA A 179 8.28 11.69 7.28
CA ALA A 179 6.90 11.27 7.22
C ALA A 179 6.19 11.47 8.58
N THR A 180 4.91 11.78 8.52
CA THR A 180 4.02 11.83 9.68
C THR A 180 3.39 10.44 9.88
N LEU A 181 3.45 9.91 11.11
CA LEU A 181 2.68 8.72 11.46
C LEU A 181 1.28 9.13 11.89
N VAL A 182 0.27 8.44 11.36
CA VAL A 182 -1.16 8.71 11.64
C VAL A 182 -1.88 7.44 12.09
N ASP A 183 -2.99 7.61 12.81
CA ASP A 183 -3.89 6.53 13.21
C ASP A 183 -4.84 6.12 12.05
N ALA A 184 -5.76 5.19 12.31
CA ALA A 184 -6.70 4.72 11.30
C ALA A 184 -7.78 5.76 10.93
N GLU A 185 -8.03 6.75 11.77
CA GLU A 185 -8.87 7.90 11.47
C GLU A 185 -8.10 9.04 10.80
N LEU A 186 -6.83 8.81 10.44
CA LEU A 186 -5.92 9.74 9.78
C LEU A 186 -5.61 11.00 10.61
N ASN A 187 -5.56 10.85 11.92
CA ASN A 187 -5.07 11.87 12.84
C ASN A 187 -3.59 11.64 13.15
N GLU A 188 -2.82 12.71 13.28
CA GLU A 188 -1.42 12.59 13.66
C GLU A 188 -1.26 11.93 15.03
N ILE A 189 -0.38 10.94 15.11
CA ILE A 189 -0.02 10.28 16.38
C ILE A 189 0.97 11.18 17.10
N GLU A 190 0.52 11.83 18.18
CA GLU A 190 1.40 12.62 19.04
C GLU A 190 2.45 11.72 19.69
N ASN A 191 3.71 12.15 19.60
CA ASN A 191 4.81 11.42 20.22
C ASN A 191 4.73 11.54 21.74
N SER A 192 4.56 10.42 22.40
CA SER A 192 4.74 10.31 23.86
C SER A 192 6.22 10.27 24.20
#